data_374e00cdf3ed58edc8b3f2c450ecc659
#
_entry.id   374e00cdf3ed58edc8b3f2c450ecc659
#
_cell.length_a   1.000
_cell.length_b   1.000
_cell.length_c   1.000
_cell.angle_alpha   90.00
_cell.angle_beta   90.00
_cell.angle_gamma   90.00
#
_symmetry.space_group_name_H-M   'P 1'
#
loop_
_entity.id
_entity.type
_entity.pdbx_description
1 polymer ?
#
loop_
_entity_poly.entity_id
_entity_poly.type
_entity_poly.pdbx_seq_one_letter_code
_entity_poly.pdbx_strand_id
1 'polypeptide(L)'
;MLKANPNFATAKDELQETTLHVLARNPSAFVSGSRPGLLRRHLNIPWLKLKEEKSKQSQAHELLKQCLQAYKDDIENLNEISELSLVLFIAAEVGNVEFLVELIHFDLDLLWKIDDKKRSIFHIAVEKRHESIFNLLVVGSIRDLLADRINEDGNNMLHLAAGLAPEEKLNAISGAALQMQRELLWFQVFIYMI
;
A
#
# COMPACT_ATOMS: atom_id res chain seq x y z
N MET A 1 -7.50 18.01 -18.95
CA MET A 1 -8.91 17.99 -18.55
C MET A 1 -9.15 18.24 -17.07
N LEU A 2 -8.25 17.92 -16.16
CA LEU A 2 -8.42 18.06 -14.69
C LEU A 2 -8.27 19.49 -14.13
N LYS A 3 -7.75 20.44 -14.89
CA LYS A 3 -7.66 21.85 -14.49
C LYS A 3 -9.02 22.60 -14.41
N ALA A 4 -10.13 21.93 -14.73
CA ALA A 4 -11.42 22.59 -14.95
C ALA A 4 -12.42 22.44 -13.79
N ASN A 5 -12.17 21.57 -12.79
CA ASN A 5 -13.16 21.41 -11.71
C ASN A 5 -12.49 20.92 -10.41
N PRO A 6 -12.23 21.80 -9.41
CA PRO A 6 -11.64 21.41 -8.13
C PRO A 6 -12.51 20.39 -7.37
N ASN A 7 -13.80 20.36 -7.60
CA ASN A 7 -14.73 19.43 -6.94
C ASN A 7 -14.57 17.96 -7.40
N PHE A 8 -13.76 17.69 -8.43
CA PHE A 8 -13.59 16.31 -8.93
C PHE A 8 -12.83 15.41 -7.95
N ALA A 9 -11.98 15.98 -7.12
CA ALA A 9 -11.17 15.23 -6.14
C ALA A 9 -12.02 14.64 -5.02
N THR A 10 -13.03 15.40 -4.55
CA THR A 10 -13.89 15.05 -3.43
C THR A 10 -15.27 14.57 -3.86
N ALA A 11 -15.57 14.61 -5.18
CA ALA A 11 -16.83 14.11 -5.72
C ALA A 11 -16.95 12.60 -5.46
N LYS A 12 -18.08 12.19 -4.91
CA LYS A 12 -18.44 10.80 -4.65
C LYS A 12 -19.30 10.27 -5.78
N ASP A 13 -19.01 9.04 -6.18
CA ASP A 13 -19.84 8.33 -7.16
C ASP A 13 -21.09 7.70 -6.49
N GLU A 14 -21.85 6.89 -7.27
CA GLU A 14 -23.03 6.18 -6.77
C GLU A 14 -22.71 5.20 -5.62
N LEU A 15 -21.47 4.75 -5.51
CA LEU A 15 -20.98 3.85 -4.45
C LEU A 15 -20.36 4.62 -3.28
N GLN A 16 -20.48 5.95 -3.24
CA GLN A 16 -19.83 6.82 -2.27
C GLN A 16 -18.30 6.77 -2.32
N GLU A 17 -17.71 6.37 -3.45
CA GLU A 17 -16.27 6.30 -3.67
C GLU A 17 -15.76 7.58 -4.36
N THR A 18 -14.60 8.05 -3.89
CA THR A 18 -13.90 9.18 -4.51
C THR A 18 -12.80 8.69 -5.45
N THR A 19 -12.21 9.62 -6.18
CA THR A 19 -11.03 9.35 -7.03
C THR A 19 -9.88 8.70 -6.23
N LEU A 20 -9.72 9.04 -4.95
CA LEU A 20 -8.70 8.44 -4.08
C LEU A 20 -8.95 6.94 -3.83
N HIS A 21 -10.20 6.51 -3.67
CA HIS A 21 -10.54 5.08 -3.53
C HIS A 21 -10.13 4.28 -4.76
N VAL A 22 -10.43 4.81 -5.95
CA VAL A 22 -10.07 4.16 -7.21
C VAL A 22 -8.55 4.07 -7.38
N LEU A 23 -7.83 5.15 -7.04
CA LEU A 23 -6.36 5.16 -7.10
C LEU A 23 -5.76 4.22 -6.06
N ALA A 24 -6.28 4.17 -4.84
CA ALA A 24 -5.81 3.28 -3.78
C ALA A 24 -5.89 1.80 -4.18
N ARG A 25 -6.99 1.39 -4.83
CA ARG A 25 -7.23 0.01 -5.29
C ARG A 25 -6.42 -0.40 -6.51
N ASN A 26 -5.78 0.53 -7.19
CA ASN A 26 -5.11 0.24 -8.46
C ASN A 26 -3.58 0.42 -8.36
N PRO A 27 -2.84 -0.52 -7.74
CA PRO A 27 -1.39 -0.44 -7.63
C PRO A 27 -0.70 -0.43 -8.99
N SER A 28 -1.31 -1.04 -10.03
CA SER A 28 -0.74 -1.08 -11.37
C SER A 28 -0.66 0.30 -12.03
N ALA A 29 -1.47 1.27 -11.58
CA ALA A 29 -1.39 2.65 -12.06
C ALA A 29 -0.11 3.37 -11.58
N PHE A 30 0.48 2.89 -10.46
CA PHE A 30 1.65 3.49 -9.82
C PHE A 30 2.93 2.68 -10.02
N VAL A 31 2.89 1.49 -10.59
CA VAL A 31 4.07 0.62 -10.73
C VAL A 31 5.21 1.37 -11.41
N SER A 32 6.01 2.03 -10.58
CA SER A 32 7.32 2.47 -10.96
C SER A 32 8.17 1.21 -11.02
N GLY A 33 8.48 0.79 -12.26
CA GLY A 33 9.45 -0.24 -12.54
C GLY A 33 9.81 -1.15 -11.37
N SER A 34 8.98 -2.13 -11.05
CA SER A 34 9.46 -3.34 -10.38
C SER A 34 10.83 -3.60 -10.95
N ARG A 35 11.86 -3.69 -10.09
CA ARG A 35 13.22 -4.03 -10.51
C ARG A 35 13.07 -5.06 -11.62
N PRO A 36 13.56 -4.81 -12.86
CA PRO A 36 13.36 -5.74 -13.94
C PRO A 36 13.93 -7.06 -13.44
N GLY A 37 13.06 -8.01 -13.10
CA GLY A 37 13.50 -9.34 -12.73
C GLY A 37 14.48 -9.80 -13.80
N LEU A 38 15.50 -10.54 -13.43
CA LEU A 38 16.59 -11.01 -14.31
C LEU A 38 16.08 -11.53 -15.67
N LEU A 39 14.83 -11.99 -15.72
CA LEU A 39 14.12 -12.40 -16.94
C LEU A 39 13.80 -11.26 -17.93
N ARG A 40 13.62 -10.01 -17.47
CA ARG A 40 13.32 -8.87 -18.37
C ARG A 40 14.55 -8.42 -19.16
N ARG A 41 15.74 -8.79 -18.71
CA ARG A 41 17.01 -8.44 -19.38
C ARG A 41 17.20 -9.16 -20.72
N HIS A 42 16.48 -10.26 -20.94
CA HIS A 42 16.58 -11.08 -22.17
C HIS A 42 15.37 -10.96 -23.12
N LEU A 43 14.32 -10.24 -22.74
CA LEU A 43 13.17 -10.04 -23.61
C LEU A 43 13.27 -8.66 -24.25
N ASN A 44 13.38 -8.66 -25.57
CA ASN A 44 13.39 -7.48 -26.43
C ASN A 44 11.99 -6.84 -26.44
N ILE A 45 11.63 -6.12 -25.36
CA ILE A 45 10.32 -5.47 -25.24
C ILE A 45 10.36 -4.17 -26.04
N PRO A 46 9.45 -3.97 -26.99
CA PRO A 46 9.41 -2.76 -27.79
C PRO A 46 9.30 -1.51 -26.91
N TRP A 47 10.21 -0.56 -27.10
CA TRP A 47 10.32 0.71 -26.37
C TRP A 47 9.04 1.57 -26.36
N LEU A 48 8.10 1.35 -27.26
CA LEU A 48 6.80 2.02 -27.30
C LEU A 48 5.94 1.73 -26.05
N LYS A 49 5.89 0.46 -25.58
CA LYS A 49 5.12 0.10 -24.38
C LYS A 49 5.68 0.74 -23.11
N LEU A 50 7.01 0.87 -23.02
CA LEU A 50 7.67 1.53 -21.89
C LEU A 50 7.35 3.02 -21.78
N LYS A 51 7.18 3.70 -22.91
CA LYS A 51 6.83 5.13 -22.95
C LYS A 51 5.38 5.36 -22.51
N GLU A 52 4.48 4.47 -22.91
CA GLU A 52 3.07 4.55 -22.57
C GLU A 52 2.82 4.24 -21.07
N GLU A 53 3.49 3.23 -20.51
CA GLU A 53 3.43 2.90 -19.09
C GLU A 53 3.97 4.06 -18.22
N LYS A 54 5.13 4.64 -18.58
CA LYS A 54 5.69 5.80 -17.88
C LYS A 54 4.77 7.03 -17.93
N SER A 55 4.08 7.23 -19.03
CA SER A 55 3.12 8.33 -19.16
C SER A 55 1.92 8.15 -18.23
N LYS A 56 1.36 6.94 -18.15
CA LYS A 56 0.24 6.61 -17.25
C LYS A 56 0.63 6.75 -15.78
N GLN A 57 1.82 6.29 -15.42
CA GLN A 57 2.37 6.41 -14.05
C GLN A 57 2.53 7.88 -13.63
N SER A 58 3.10 8.70 -14.51
CA SER A 58 3.22 10.13 -14.27
C SER A 58 1.85 10.80 -14.09
N GLN A 59 0.86 10.36 -14.86
CA GLN A 59 -0.52 10.88 -14.75
C GLN A 59 -1.19 10.47 -13.43
N ALA A 60 -1.00 9.22 -12.97
CA ALA A 60 -1.56 8.75 -11.71
C ALA A 60 -0.98 9.49 -10.50
N HIS A 61 0.34 9.70 -10.47
CA HIS A 61 1.00 10.49 -9.43
C HIS A 61 0.54 11.95 -9.45
N GLU A 62 0.45 12.55 -10.62
CA GLU A 62 -0.02 13.93 -10.76
C GLU A 62 -1.47 14.07 -10.31
N LEU A 63 -2.32 13.11 -10.69
CA LEU A 63 -3.71 13.07 -10.25
C LEU A 63 -3.82 12.91 -8.74
N LEU A 64 -3.04 12.01 -8.14
CA LEU A 64 -3.00 11.83 -6.69
C LEU A 64 -2.60 13.11 -5.97
N LYS A 65 -1.55 13.79 -6.43
CA LYS A 65 -1.11 15.08 -5.85
C LYS A 65 -2.18 16.16 -5.94
N GLN A 66 -2.88 16.25 -7.07
CA GLN A 66 -3.97 17.20 -7.24
C GLN A 66 -5.15 16.89 -6.31
N CYS A 67 -5.49 15.60 -6.13
CA CYS A 67 -6.51 15.19 -5.18
C CYS A 67 -6.10 15.57 -3.74
N LEU A 68 -4.88 15.21 -3.31
CA LEU A 68 -4.40 15.53 -1.97
C LEU A 68 -4.31 17.05 -1.71
N GLN A 69 -3.95 17.83 -2.73
CA GLN A 69 -3.95 19.30 -2.61
C GLN A 69 -5.37 19.85 -2.39
N ALA A 70 -6.37 19.30 -3.11
CA ALA A 70 -7.77 19.68 -2.89
C ALA A 70 -8.25 19.34 -1.48
N TYR A 71 -7.87 18.18 -0.96
CA TYR A 71 -8.13 17.80 0.43
C TYR A 71 -7.48 18.73 1.44
N LYS A 72 -6.28 19.24 1.15
CA LYS A 72 -5.58 20.18 2.05
C LYS A 72 -6.32 21.50 2.21
N ASP A 73 -6.96 21.96 1.17
CA ASP A 73 -7.69 23.22 1.17
C ASP A 73 -9.03 23.11 1.93
N ASP A 74 -9.53 21.88 2.14
CA ASP A 74 -10.82 21.55 2.78
C ASP A 74 -10.71 20.95 4.20
N ILE A 75 -9.49 20.81 4.76
CA ILE A 75 -9.13 20.07 6.02
C ILE A 75 -9.89 20.53 7.29
N GLU A 76 -10.82 21.44 7.24
CA GLU A 76 -11.64 21.78 8.42
C GLU A 76 -12.70 20.71 8.79
N ASN A 77 -12.86 19.64 7.98
CA ASN A 77 -13.89 18.62 8.18
C ASN A 77 -13.34 17.29 8.68
N LEU A 78 -13.77 16.85 9.89
CA LEU A 78 -13.47 15.53 10.48
C LEU A 78 -13.79 14.33 9.55
N ASN A 79 -14.74 14.52 8.63
CA ASN A 79 -15.11 13.49 7.66
C ASN A 79 -14.00 13.18 6.65
N GLU A 80 -13.15 14.13 6.33
CA GLU A 80 -12.06 13.97 5.36
C GLU A 80 -10.89 13.18 5.94
N ILE A 81 -10.57 13.37 7.22
CA ILE A 81 -9.56 12.57 7.93
C ILE A 81 -10.00 11.11 7.99
N SER A 82 -11.30 10.86 8.18
CA SER A 82 -11.87 9.51 8.15
C SER A 82 -11.73 8.86 6.77
N GLU A 83 -11.95 9.63 5.70
CA GLU A 83 -11.83 9.16 4.33
C GLU A 83 -10.38 8.86 3.94
N LEU A 84 -9.42 9.73 4.31
CA LEU A 84 -8.00 9.47 4.11
C LEU A 84 -7.53 8.20 4.85
N SER A 85 -8.07 7.96 6.05
CA SER A 85 -7.79 6.72 6.79
C SER A 85 -8.35 5.50 6.07
N LEU A 86 -9.54 5.59 5.48
CA LEU A 86 -10.15 4.49 4.73
C LEU A 86 -9.33 4.12 3.49
N VAL A 87 -8.95 5.11 2.67
CA VAL A 87 -8.13 4.86 1.46
C VAL A 87 -6.73 4.37 1.80
N LEU A 88 -6.18 4.77 2.96
CA LEU A 88 -4.92 4.25 3.50
C LEU A 88 -4.98 2.72 3.68
N PHE A 89 -6.03 2.23 4.35
CA PHE A 89 -6.20 0.80 4.61
C PHE A 89 -6.50 0.02 3.33
N ILE A 90 -7.30 0.58 2.41
CA ILE A 90 -7.53 -0.01 1.09
C ILE A 90 -6.21 -0.19 0.33
N ALA A 91 -5.36 0.83 0.30
CA ALA A 91 -4.05 0.75 -0.34
C ALA A 91 -3.12 -0.29 0.33
N ALA A 92 -3.19 -0.42 1.66
CA ALA A 92 -2.43 -1.43 2.40
C ALA A 92 -2.90 -2.86 2.08
N GLU A 93 -4.20 -3.09 1.97
CA GLU A 93 -4.78 -4.41 1.61
C GLU A 93 -4.34 -4.88 0.22
N VAL A 94 -4.30 -3.98 -0.77
CA VAL A 94 -3.91 -4.32 -2.15
C VAL A 94 -2.40 -4.22 -2.41
N GLY A 95 -1.63 -3.69 -1.46
CA GLY A 95 -0.19 -3.56 -1.59
C GLY A 95 0.28 -2.37 -2.44
N ASN A 96 -0.49 -1.27 -2.48
CA ASN A 96 -0.17 -0.07 -3.25
C ASN A 96 0.80 0.84 -2.48
N VAL A 97 2.09 0.47 -2.50
CA VAL A 97 3.12 1.15 -1.69
C VAL A 97 3.36 2.59 -2.12
N GLU A 98 3.32 2.87 -3.42
CA GLU A 98 3.55 4.22 -3.95
C GLU A 98 2.45 5.18 -3.50
N PHE A 99 1.21 4.75 -3.55
CA PHE A 99 0.07 5.51 -3.03
C PHE A 99 0.23 5.78 -1.53
N LEU A 100 0.60 4.75 -0.75
CA LEU A 100 0.83 4.88 0.70
C LEU A 100 1.93 5.88 1.03
N VAL A 101 3.04 5.86 0.30
CA VAL A 101 4.16 6.79 0.51
C VAL A 101 3.72 8.24 0.27
N GLU A 102 3.00 8.52 -0.81
CA GLU A 102 2.50 9.87 -1.10
C GLU A 102 1.48 10.33 -0.03
N LEU A 103 0.62 9.41 0.43
CA LEU A 103 -0.38 9.72 1.45
C LEU A 103 0.27 9.98 2.82
N ILE A 104 1.28 9.21 3.21
CA ILE A 104 2.04 9.40 4.45
C ILE A 104 2.88 10.69 4.40
N HIS A 105 3.44 11.04 3.23
CA HIS A 105 4.12 12.32 3.06
C HIS A 105 3.16 13.51 3.19
N PHE A 106 1.92 13.34 2.79
CA PHE A 106 0.89 14.37 2.94
C PHE A 106 0.51 14.57 4.41
N ASP A 107 0.31 13.48 5.16
CA ASP A 107 -0.03 13.50 6.58
C ASP A 107 0.64 12.33 7.32
N LEU A 108 1.65 12.65 8.14
CA LEU A 108 2.40 11.66 8.93
C LEU A 108 1.56 10.99 10.02
N ASP A 109 0.49 11.63 10.47
CA ASP A 109 -0.39 11.05 11.50
C ASP A 109 -1.15 9.83 11.01
N LEU A 110 -1.24 9.65 9.69
CA LEU A 110 -1.82 8.46 9.08
C LEU A 110 -1.06 7.17 9.43
N LEU A 111 0.24 7.26 9.73
CA LEU A 111 1.03 6.09 10.20
C LEU A 111 0.49 5.48 11.49
N TRP A 112 -0.16 6.29 12.32
CA TRP A 112 -0.68 5.86 13.62
C TRP A 112 -2.11 5.38 13.59
N LYS A 113 -2.78 5.51 12.45
CA LYS A 113 -4.16 5.07 12.28
C LYS A 113 -4.27 3.56 12.39
N ILE A 114 -5.40 3.14 12.92
CA ILE A 114 -5.80 1.74 13.02
C ILE A 114 -7.18 1.56 12.38
N ASP A 115 -7.41 0.40 11.80
CA ASP A 115 -8.71 0.01 11.26
C ASP A 115 -9.68 -0.47 12.36
N ASP A 116 -10.87 -0.87 11.97
CA ASP A 116 -11.91 -1.38 12.89
C ASP A 116 -11.46 -2.62 13.67
N LYS A 117 -10.49 -3.39 13.13
CA LYS A 117 -9.87 -4.55 13.77
C LYS A 117 -8.63 -4.20 14.59
N LYS A 118 -8.40 -2.92 14.85
CA LYS A 118 -7.20 -2.38 15.52
C LYS A 118 -5.88 -2.70 14.80
N ARG A 119 -5.91 -2.98 13.48
CA ARG A 119 -4.72 -3.24 12.68
C ARG A 119 -4.16 -1.92 12.17
N SER A 120 -2.84 -1.73 12.24
CA SER A 120 -2.13 -0.70 11.46
C SER A 120 -1.90 -1.20 10.04
N ILE A 121 -1.49 -0.30 9.13
CA ILE A 121 -1.09 -0.67 7.75
C ILE A 121 0.01 -1.75 7.74
N PHE A 122 0.85 -1.78 8.77
CA PHE A 122 1.92 -2.77 8.89
C PHE A 122 1.43 -4.15 9.31
N HIS A 123 0.41 -4.22 10.18
CA HIS A 123 -0.27 -5.49 10.47
C HIS A 123 -0.84 -6.10 9.19
N ILE A 124 -1.51 -5.28 8.38
CA ILE A 124 -2.06 -5.69 7.09
C ILE A 124 -0.95 -6.12 6.13
N ALA A 125 0.14 -5.34 6.03
CA ALA A 125 1.27 -5.68 5.17
C ALA A 125 1.90 -7.03 5.53
N VAL A 126 2.00 -7.33 6.83
CA VAL A 126 2.52 -8.62 7.32
C VAL A 126 1.58 -9.75 6.97
N GLU A 127 0.30 -9.61 7.27
CA GLU A 127 -0.75 -10.59 6.97
C GLU A 127 -0.83 -10.89 5.47
N LYS A 128 -0.78 -9.85 4.63
CA LYS A 128 -0.87 -9.96 3.16
C LYS A 128 0.45 -10.24 2.46
N ARG A 129 1.57 -10.34 3.18
CA ARG A 129 2.92 -10.54 2.60
C ARG A 129 3.32 -9.42 1.63
N HIS A 130 3.02 -8.16 1.99
CA HIS A 130 3.43 -6.98 1.24
C HIS A 130 4.79 -6.47 1.73
N GLU A 131 5.87 -7.07 1.25
CA GLU A 131 7.26 -6.77 1.63
C GLU A 131 7.61 -5.29 1.47
N SER A 132 7.14 -4.67 0.38
CA SER A 132 7.45 -3.27 0.08
C SER A 132 6.86 -2.30 1.10
N ILE A 133 5.65 -2.56 1.60
CA ILE A 133 5.01 -1.75 2.65
C ILE A 133 5.72 -1.99 3.98
N PHE A 134 6.01 -3.26 4.29
CA PHE A 134 6.72 -3.60 5.51
C PHE A 134 8.10 -2.94 5.58
N ASN A 135 8.81 -2.84 4.45
CA ASN A 135 10.10 -2.16 4.37
C ASN A 135 10.04 -0.66 4.70
N LEU A 136 8.87 -0.01 4.67
CA LEU A 136 8.72 1.36 5.13
C LEU A 136 8.96 1.47 6.66
N LEU A 137 8.72 0.40 7.43
CA LEU A 137 9.03 0.33 8.86
C LEU A 137 10.53 0.34 9.18
N VAL A 138 11.36 -0.17 8.25
CA VAL A 138 12.80 -0.34 8.49
C VAL A 138 13.50 1.00 8.65
N VAL A 139 12.90 2.07 8.18
CA VAL A 139 13.46 3.42 8.18
C VAL A 139 13.02 4.17 9.44
N GLY A 140 13.52 3.78 10.62
CA GLY A 140 13.41 4.64 11.81
C GLY A 140 13.01 3.97 13.13
N SER A 141 13.02 4.77 14.21
CA SER A 141 12.70 4.40 15.60
C SER A 141 11.21 4.05 15.83
N ILE A 142 10.38 4.12 14.81
CA ILE A 142 8.93 3.85 14.86
C ILE A 142 8.65 2.35 14.93
N ARG A 143 9.60 1.54 14.47
CA ARG A 143 9.48 0.08 14.38
C ARG A 143 9.10 -0.56 15.71
N ASP A 144 9.83 -0.24 16.77
CA ASP A 144 9.66 -0.87 18.08
C ASP A 144 8.29 -0.52 18.68
N LEU A 145 7.82 0.72 18.47
CA LEU A 145 6.50 1.16 18.93
C LEU A 145 5.34 0.49 18.19
N LEU A 146 5.54 0.12 16.92
CA LEU A 146 4.51 -0.52 16.11
C LEU A 146 4.55 -2.04 16.21
N ALA A 147 5.72 -2.63 16.48
CA ALA A 147 5.90 -4.07 16.59
C ALA A 147 5.13 -4.67 17.77
N ASP A 148 5.04 -3.95 18.89
CA ASP A 148 4.35 -4.39 20.13
C ASP A 148 2.83 -4.19 20.08
N ARG A 149 2.32 -3.45 19.08
CA ARG A 149 0.88 -3.26 18.95
C ARG A 149 0.18 -4.57 18.65
N ILE A 150 -0.97 -4.75 19.27
CA ILE A 150 -1.85 -5.91 19.08
C ILE A 150 -3.14 -5.49 18.37
N ASN A 151 -3.65 -6.37 17.50
CA ASN A 151 -4.94 -6.23 16.87
C ASN A 151 -6.09 -6.64 17.83
N GLU A 152 -7.31 -6.66 17.31
CA GLU A 152 -8.52 -7.07 18.07
C GLU A 152 -8.41 -8.51 18.63
N ASP A 153 -7.76 -9.41 17.89
CA ASP A 153 -7.56 -10.82 18.28
C ASP A 153 -6.39 -11.01 19.27
N GLY A 154 -5.72 -9.93 19.68
CA GLY A 154 -4.53 -9.98 20.54
C GLY A 154 -3.24 -10.38 19.80
N ASN A 155 -3.23 -10.36 18.48
CA ASN A 155 -2.06 -10.70 17.68
C ASN A 155 -1.21 -9.44 17.40
N ASN A 156 0.08 -9.53 17.67
CA ASN A 156 1.07 -8.58 17.18
C ASN A 156 1.59 -9.00 15.79
N MET A 157 2.49 -8.23 15.21
CA MET A 157 3.03 -8.51 13.87
C MET A 157 3.74 -9.87 13.79
N LEU A 158 4.40 -10.32 14.86
CA LEU A 158 5.06 -11.62 14.88
C LEU A 158 4.06 -12.79 14.81
N HIS A 159 2.95 -12.68 15.56
CA HIS A 159 1.85 -13.66 15.47
C HIS A 159 1.27 -13.71 14.04
N LEU A 160 1.06 -12.54 13.42
CA LEU A 160 0.57 -12.47 12.03
C LEU A 160 1.59 -13.01 11.02
N ALA A 161 2.88 -12.79 11.25
CA ALA A 161 3.95 -13.35 10.40
C ALA A 161 4.00 -14.89 10.49
N ALA A 162 3.67 -15.46 11.65
CA ALA A 162 3.60 -16.92 11.85
C ALA A 162 2.34 -17.55 11.23
N GLY A 163 1.30 -16.75 10.93
CA GLY A 163 0.10 -17.21 10.25
C GLY A 163 0.42 -17.63 8.80
N LEU A 164 -0.50 -18.39 8.20
CA LEU A 164 -0.37 -18.80 6.80
C LEU A 164 -0.59 -17.59 5.86
N ALA A 165 0.22 -17.50 4.82
CA ALA A 165 0.04 -16.46 3.78
C ALA A 165 -1.32 -16.61 3.07
N PRO A 166 -1.85 -15.52 2.50
CA PRO A 166 -3.03 -15.60 1.64
C PRO A 166 -2.82 -16.61 0.49
N GLU A 167 -3.90 -17.30 0.13
CA GLU A 167 -3.87 -18.37 -0.88
C GLU A 167 -3.26 -17.91 -2.22
N GLU A 168 -3.53 -16.68 -2.63
CA GLU A 168 -2.96 -16.08 -3.84
C GLU A 168 -1.42 -16.02 -3.80
N LYS A 169 -0.86 -15.73 -2.62
CA LYS A 169 0.59 -15.67 -2.42
C LYS A 169 1.21 -17.07 -2.37
N LEU A 170 0.52 -18.03 -1.76
CA LEU A 170 0.95 -19.44 -1.75
C LEU A 170 0.92 -20.02 -3.15
N ASN A 171 -0.17 -19.84 -3.88
CA ASN A 171 -0.36 -20.38 -5.24
C ASN A 171 0.59 -19.76 -6.29
N ALA A 172 1.17 -18.59 -5.99
CA ALA A 172 2.19 -17.97 -6.85
C ALA A 172 3.51 -18.77 -6.89
N ILE A 173 3.69 -19.74 -5.98
CA ILE A 173 4.91 -20.55 -5.89
C ILE A 173 4.55 -22.00 -6.14
N SER A 174 5.21 -22.59 -7.12
CA SER A 174 5.05 -24.00 -7.45
C SER A 174 5.81 -24.89 -6.49
N GLY A 175 5.09 -25.81 -5.85
CA GLY A 175 5.67 -26.83 -4.99
C GLY A 175 5.70 -26.47 -3.50
N ALA A 176 5.18 -27.39 -2.66
CA ALA A 176 5.01 -27.20 -1.22
C ALA A 176 6.32 -26.89 -0.48
N ALA A 177 7.44 -27.47 -0.90
CA ALA A 177 8.73 -27.21 -0.28
C ALA A 177 9.21 -25.77 -0.45
N LEU A 178 9.01 -25.18 -1.64
CA LEU A 178 9.37 -23.78 -1.91
C LEU A 178 8.41 -22.83 -1.20
N GLN A 179 7.12 -23.15 -1.13
CA GLN A 179 6.13 -22.40 -0.36
C GLN A 179 6.56 -22.36 1.13
N MET A 180 6.84 -23.51 1.71
CA MET A 180 7.30 -23.61 3.10
C MET A 180 8.60 -22.83 3.34
N GLN A 181 9.57 -22.93 2.46
CA GLN A 181 10.82 -22.18 2.55
C GLN A 181 10.59 -20.68 2.57
N ARG A 182 9.70 -20.19 1.70
CA ARG A 182 9.37 -18.75 1.65
C ARG A 182 8.68 -18.28 2.93
N GLU A 183 7.73 -19.04 3.46
CA GLU A 183 7.03 -18.70 4.70
C GLU A 183 8.00 -18.71 5.90
N LEU A 184 8.94 -19.66 5.96
CA LEU A 184 9.97 -19.67 6.98
C LEU A 184 10.92 -18.46 6.89
N LEU A 185 11.34 -18.09 5.67
CA LEU A 185 12.15 -16.89 5.47
C LEU A 185 11.39 -15.62 5.86
N TRP A 186 10.11 -15.53 5.52
CA TRP A 186 9.25 -14.41 5.94
C TRP A 186 9.22 -14.29 7.46
N PHE A 187 8.93 -15.38 8.16
CA PHE A 187 8.90 -15.41 9.62
C PHE A 187 10.26 -15.07 10.25
N GLN A 188 11.35 -15.61 9.70
CA GLN A 188 12.71 -15.30 10.18
C GLN A 188 13.05 -13.82 10.09
N VAL A 189 12.64 -13.13 9.02
CA VAL A 189 12.84 -11.69 8.90
C VAL A 189 12.23 -10.96 10.09
N PHE A 190 11.04 -11.35 10.54
CA PHE A 190 10.39 -10.73 11.70
C PHE A 190 11.11 -11.02 13.01
N ILE A 191 11.59 -12.24 13.23
CA ILE A 191 12.37 -12.59 14.42
C ILE A 191 13.64 -11.72 14.55
N TYR A 192 14.29 -11.42 13.42
CA TYR A 192 15.53 -10.60 13.44
C TYR A 192 15.24 -9.08 13.49
N MET A 193 14.03 -8.67 13.20
CA MET A 193 13.67 -7.25 13.16
C MET A 193 13.01 -6.75 14.44
N ILE A 194 12.46 -7.63 15.25
CA ILE A 194 11.86 -7.35 16.56
C ILE A 194 12.84 -7.77 17.66
#